data_f0ad27aef5188b1bbac2ae15df126fc7
#
_entry.id   f0ad27aef5188b1bbac2ae15df126fc7
#
_cell.length_a   1.000
_cell.length_b   1.000
_cell.length_c   1.000
_cell.angle_alpha   90.00
_cell.angle_beta   90.00
_cell.angle_gamma   90.00
#
_symmetry.space_group_name_H-M   'P 1'
#
loop_
_entity.id
_entity.type
_entity.pdbx_description
1 polymer ?
#
loop_
_entity_poly.entity_id
_entity_poly.type
_entity_poly.pdbx_seq_one_letter_code
_entity_poly.pdbx_strand_id
1 'polypeptide(L)'
;MIRPKVTIIVPVYNVEKYLTCCIGSILSQSFKDFELLLIDDGSSDLSGEICDDYVEKDARIRVFHKENGGVSSARNLGLENAQGEWICFIDSDDWVEVDFLKELIQYDSFDLVVGGCEGVGCMIYSTKRNENLIIDFKHPNKAAQILNANNENTISAFYYSWGKLFRNSIISQNDLRFDTRMKICEDTCFLMKYLIHVQKIILSDSSLYRYRLLSVPNKYVIDSDCYRKHMDLFDYCLSEFESFSLRKMTILRKKIYTALLLQFLANLKRINSYSRFKQEIYAFNYGFTYILEIEIELNRIKSCL
;
A
#
# COMPACT_ATOMS: atom_id res chain seq x y z
N MET A 1 11.62 19.81 -20.98
CA MET A 1 12.03 18.45 -20.58
C MET A 1 10.87 17.52 -20.86
N ILE A 2 11.12 16.34 -21.44
CA ILE A 2 10.08 15.32 -21.65
C ILE A 2 9.73 14.76 -20.24
N ARG A 3 8.46 14.75 -19.89
CA ARG A 3 8.01 14.17 -18.63
C ARG A 3 8.22 12.65 -18.66
N PRO A 4 8.80 12.04 -17.62
CA PRO A 4 8.92 10.58 -17.56
C PRO A 4 7.53 9.94 -17.48
N LYS A 5 7.41 8.72 -17.99
CA LYS A 5 6.15 7.96 -17.93
C LYS A 5 5.85 7.52 -16.48
N VAL A 6 6.86 7.10 -15.73
CA VAL A 6 6.73 6.60 -14.35
C VAL A 6 7.67 7.36 -13.42
N THR A 7 7.17 7.83 -12.28
CA THR A 7 7.99 8.18 -11.12
C THR A 7 8.00 7.02 -10.14
N ILE A 8 9.17 6.49 -9.84
CA ILE A 8 9.37 5.50 -8.79
C ILE A 8 9.81 6.23 -7.52
N ILE A 9 9.09 6.02 -6.42
CA ILE A 9 9.39 6.63 -5.12
C ILE A 9 9.85 5.52 -4.16
N VAL A 10 11.06 5.66 -3.64
CA VAL A 10 11.67 4.76 -2.67
C VAL A 10 11.94 5.50 -1.37
N PRO A 11 11.16 5.29 -0.31
CA PRO A 11 11.48 5.81 1.01
C PRO A 11 12.66 5.03 1.60
N VAL A 12 13.68 5.73 2.08
CA VAL A 12 14.93 5.15 2.59
C VAL A 12 15.10 5.55 4.05
N TYR A 13 15.33 4.58 4.94
CA TYR A 13 15.68 4.82 6.34
C TYR A 13 16.40 3.63 6.96
N ASN A 14 17.68 3.76 7.28
CA ASN A 14 18.53 2.75 7.93
C ASN A 14 18.42 1.35 7.27
N VAL A 15 18.70 1.29 5.96
CA VAL A 15 18.49 0.11 5.11
C VAL A 15 19.71 -0.23 4.26
N GLU A 16 20.91 0.19 4.66
CA GLU A 16 22.18 0.05 3.92
C GLU A 16 22.40 -1.35 3.35
N LYS A 17 21.97 -2.41 4.09
CA LYS A 17 22.16 -3.82 3.71
C LYS A 17 21.39 -4.24 2.46
N TYR A 18 20.29 -3.55 2.14
CA TYR A 18 19.35 -3.97 1.09
C TYR A 18 19.25 -2.95 -0.05
N LEU A 19 19.57 -1.69 0.23
CA LEU A 19 19.34 -0.55 -0.65
C LEU A 19 19.99 -0.72 -2.02
N THR A 20 21.24 -1.20 -2.07
CA THR A 20 21.95 -1.46 -3.34
C THR A 20 21.21 -2.49 -4.22
N CYS A 21 20.63 -3.54 -3.62
CA CYS A 21 19.85 -4.53 -4.34
C CYS A 21 18.54 -3.91 -4.88
N CYS A 22 17.86 -3.11 -4.08
CA CYS A 22 16.65 -2.39 -4.47
C CYS A 22 16.92 -1.47 -5.67
N ILE A 23 17.86 -0.51 -5.53
CA ILE A 23 18.19 0.45 -6.59
C ILE A 23 18.68 -0.27 -7.86
N GLY A 24 19.56 -1.26 -7.73
CA GLY A 24 20.06 -2.05 -8.85
C GLY A 24 18.95 -2.75 -9.63
N SER A 25 17.94 -3.29 -8.95
CA SER A 25 16.78 -3.92 -9.58
C SER A 25 15.91 -2.92 -10.36
N ILE A 26 15.78 -1.69 -9.86
CA ILE A 26 15.04 -0.60 -10.52
C ILE A 26 15.81 -0.13 -11.77
N LEU A 27 17.10 0.09 -11.67
CA LEU A 27 17.91 0.56 -12.80
C LEU A 27 18.01 -0.47 -13.92
N SER A 28 17.90 -1.76 -13.58
CA SER A 28 17.90 -2.87 -14.54
C SER A 28 16.59 -3.05 -15.30
N GLN A 29 15.53 -2.33 -14.97
CA GLN A 29 14.22 -2.46 -15.62
C GLN A 29 14.34 -2.39 -17.15
N SER A 30 13.62 -3.27 -17.89
CA SER A 30 13.55 -3.25 -19.35
C SER A 30 12.86 -2.01 -19.89
N PHE A 31 11.84 -1.51 -19.19
CA PHE A 31 11.20 -0.23 -19.45
C PHE A 31 12.07 0.92 -18.92
N LYS A 32 12.46 1.88 -19.78
CA LYS A 32 13.47 2.91 -19.47
C LYS A 32 12.92 4.31 -19.20
N ASP A 33 11.66 4.57 -19.56
CA ASP A 33 11.04 5.89 -19.41
C ASP A 33 10.49 6.10 -17.99
N PHE A 34 11.42 6.24 -17.04
CA PHE A 34 11.10 6.51 -15.64
C PHE A 34 12.12 7.45 -14.99
N GLU A 35 11.73 8.11 -13.92
CA GLU A 35 12.62 8.72 -12.91
C GLU A 35 12.54 7.93 -11.61
N LEU A 36 13.62 7.96 -10.82
CA LEU A 36 13.74 7.36 -9.51
C LEU A 36 13.97 8.42 -8.45
N LEU A 37 13.07 8.56 -7.50
CA LEU A 37 13.20 9.43 -6.34
C LEU A 37 13.59 8.62 -5.12
N LEU A 38 14.80 8.79 -4.62
CA LEU A 38 15.28 8.23 -3.36
C LEU A 38 15.06 9.27 -2.27
N ILE A 39 14.23 8.95 -1.29
CA ILE A 39 13.86 9.88 -0.20
C ILE A 39 14.49 9.36 1.09
N ASP A 40 15.66 9.87 1.42
CA ASP A 40 16.34 9.54 2.67
C ASP A 40 15.72 10.31 3.83
N ASP A 41 15.02 9.58 4.68
CA ASP A 41 14.29 10.08 5.85
C ASP A 41 15.21 10.22 7.08
N GLY A 42 16.41 10.75 6.90
CA GLY A 42 17.38 11.02 7.96
C GLY A 42 18.06 9.74 8.47
N SER A 43 18.58 8.91 7.55
CA SER A 43 19.33 7.71 7.90
C SER A 43 20.59 8.05 8.70
N SER A 44 20.94 7.20 9.66
CA SER A 44 22.14 7.28 10.48
C SER A 44 23.19 6.22 10.11
N ASP A 45 22.85 5.30 9.21
CA ASP A 45 23.75 4.32 8.60
C ASP A 45 24.25 4.83 7.21
N LEU A 46 24.86 3.97 6.42
CA LEU A 46 25.39 4.35 5.11
C LEU A 46 24.31 4.54 4.02
N SER A 47 23.02 4.46 4.33
CA SER A 47 21.96 4.56 3.33
C SER A 47 21.97 5.89 2.57
N GLY A 48 22.23 7.02 3.25
CA GLY A 48 22.33 8.33 2.63
C GLY A 48 23.47 8.41 1.63
N GLU A 49 24.67 7.94 2.02
CA GLU A 49 25.86 7.91 1.15
C GLU A 49 25.64 7.01 -0.09
N ILE A 50 24.97 5.87 0.10
CA ILE A 50 24.59 4.98 -1.01
C ILE A 50 23.67 5.71 -1.99
N CYS A 51 22.69 6.48 -1.51
CA CYS A 51 21.81 7.27 -2.38
C CYS A 51 22.61 8.26 -3.23
N ASP A 52 23.55 9.01 -2.63
CA ASP A 52 24.39 10.01 -3.30
C ASP A 52 25.27 9.36 -4.36
N ASP A 53 25.87 8.23 -4.04
CA ASP A 53 26.69 7.46 -4.98
C ASP A 53 25.92 7.03 -6.25
N TYR A 54 24.61 6.78 -6.14
CA TYR A 54 23.80 6.39 -7.28
C TYR A 54 23.33 7.57 -8.13
N VAL A 55 23.13 8.75 -7.58
CA VAL A 55 22.83 9.99 -8.34
C VAL A 55 23.95 10.28 -9.33
N GLU A 56 25.21 10.10 -8.94
CA GLU A 56 26.35 10.33 -9.81
C GLU A 56 26.41 9.32 -10.99
N LYS A 57 25.80 8.15 -10.85
CA LYS A 57 25.87 7.06 -11.82
C LYS A 57 24.73 7.07 -12.85
N ASP A 58 23.55 7.62 -12.50
CA ASP A 58 22.39 7.58 -13.38
C ASP A 58 21.55 8.87 -13.28
N ALA A 59 21.47 9.60 -14.37
CA ALA A 59 20.77 10.89 -14.45
C ALA A 59 19.25 10.81 -14.22
N ARG A 60 18.67 9.61 -14.19
CA ARG A 60 17.25 9.41 -13.86
C ARG A 60 16.97 9.46 -12.36
N ILE A 61 18.03 9.44 -11.53
CA ILE A 61 17.92 9.43 -10.07
C ILE A 61 17.95 10.85 -9.54
N ARG A 62 17.09 11.10 -8.58
CA ARG A 62 17.09 12.31 -7.74
C ARG A 62 17.02 11.87 -6.28
N VAL A 63 17.85 12.46 -5.44
CA VAL A 63 17.89 12.19 -4.00
C VAL A 63 17.38 13.39 -3.24
N PHE A 64 16.65 13.13 -2.17
CA PHE A 64 16.18 14.12 -1.22
C PHE A 64 16.49 13.65 0.20
N HIS A 65 17.36 14.36 0.89
CA HIS A 65 17.64 14.16 2.30
C HIS A 65 16.74 15.04 3.15
N LYS A 66 16.15 14.49 4.21
CA LYS A 66 15.31 15.24 5.13
C LYS A 66 15.49 14.73 6.57
N GLU A 67 15.09 15.53 7.54
CA GLU A 67 14.96 15.07 8.92
C GLU A 67 13.93 13.94 9.02
N ASN A 68 14.18 12.97 9.90
CA ASN A 68 13.28 11.82 10.07
C ASN A 68 11.86 12.26 10.43
N GLY A 69 10.91 11.89 9.60
CA GLY A 69 9.48 12.14 9.76
C GLY A 69 8.61 10.91 9.54
N GLY A 70 9.25 9.74 9.33
CA GLY A 70 8.59 8.47 9.06
C GLY A 70 8.23 8.25 7.59
N VAL A 71 7.91 7.02 7.24
CA VAL A 71 7.68 6.55 5.87
C VAL A 71 6.60 7.35 5.14
N SER A 72 5.51 7.75 5.81
CA SER A 72 4.47 8.61 5.26
C SER A 72 5.02 9.97 4.80
N SER A 73 5.88 10.59 5.62
CA SER A 73 6.52 11.86 5.30
C SER A 73 7.47 11.73 4.11
N ALA A 74 8.25 10.66 4.06
CA ALA A 74 9.13 10.39 2.92
C ALA A 74 8.34 10.16 1.63
N ARG A 75 7.29 9.34 1.65
CA ARG A 75 6.43 9.11 0.47
C ARG A 75 5.75 10.40 0.00
N ASN A 76 5.29 11.27 0.93
CA ASN A 76 4.68 12.55 0.58
C ASN A 76 5.68 13.49 -0.11
N LEU A 77 6.92 13.59 0.38
CA LEU A 77 7.96 14.38 -0.27
C LEU A 77 8.26 13.85 -1.69
N GLY A 78 8.23 12.52 -1.87
CA GLY A 78 8.30 11.90 -3.18
C GLY A 78 7.14 12.30 -4.09
N LEU A 79 5.91 12.29 -3.60
CA LEU A 79 4.72 12.72 -4.35
C LEU A 79 4.78 14.20 -4.77
N GLU A 80 5.29 15.08 -3.91
CA GLU A 80 5.47 16.52 -4.19
C GLU A 80 6.47 16.78 -5.32
N ASN A 81 7.46 15.91 -5.48
CA ASN A 81 8.53 16.06 -6.45
C ASN A 81 8.36 15.18 -7.70
N ALA A 82 7.32 14.36 -7.74
CA ALA A 82 7.06 13.44 -8.84
C ALA A 82 6.65 14.16 -10.12
N GLN A 83 7.27 13.79 -11.26
CA GLN A 83 7.01 14.36 -12.58
C GLN A 83 6.30 13.38 -13.51
N GLY A 84 6.28 12.08 -13.18
CA GLY A 84 5.70 11.03 -13.99
C GLY A 84 4.19 11.10 -14.14
N GLU A 85 3.70 10.51 -15.21
CA GLU A 85 2.25 10.27 -15.41
C GLU A 85 1.72 9.25 -14.39
N TRP A 86 2.58 8.30 -14.03
CA TRP A 86 2.31 7.25 -13.05
C TRP A 86 3.24 7.35 -11.86
N ILE A 87 2.73 6.97 -10.69
CA ILE A 87 3.50 6.82 -9.45
C ILE A 87 3.61 5.33 -9.12
N CYS A 88 4.82 4.91 -8.80
CA CYS A 88 5.13 3.56 -8.29
C CYS A 88 5.88 3.68 -6.97
N PHE A 89 5.37 3.05 -5.91
CA PHE A 89 6.11 2.93 -4.65
C PHE A 89 6.84 1.59 -4.61
N ILE A 90 8.10 1.61 -4.17
CA ILE A 90 8.91 0.42 -3.92
C ILE A 90 9.57 0.60 -2.55
N ASP A 91 9.43 -0.37 -1.66
CA ASP A 91 10.09 -0.32 -0.36
C ASP A 91 11.58 -0.63 -0.51
N SER A 92 12.42 0.07 0.23
CA SER A 92 13.87 0.06 0.05
C SER A 92 14.57 -1.24 0.47
N ASP A 93 13.89 -2.13 1.17
CA ASP A 93 14.35 -3.48 1.54
C ASP A 93 13.89 -4.57 0.56
N ASP A 94 13.08 -4.21 -0.45
CA ASP A 94 12.55 -5.11 -1.48
C ASP A 94 13.30 -4.99 -2.81
N TRP A 95 12.89 -5.78 -3.81
CA TRP A 95 13.38 -5.64 -5.19
C TRP A 95 12.32 -6.06 -6.22
N VAL A 96 12.57 -5.75 -7.48
CA VAL A 96 11.65 -6.02 -8.59
C VAL A 96 12.36 -6.75 -9.73
N GLU A 97 11.64 -7.64 -10.43
CA GLU A 97 12.15 -8.33 -11.60
C GLU A 97 12.28 -7.37 -12.81
N VAL A 98 13.13 -7.72 -13.75
CA VAL A 98 13.54 -6.87 -14.89
C VAL A 98 12.39 -6.36 -15.76
N ASP A 99 11.30 -7.07 -15.87
CA ASP A 99 10.13 -6.68 -16.67
C ASP A 99 8.96 -6.11 -15.83
N PHE A 100 9.17 -5.83 -14.52
CA PHE A 100 8.11 -5.37 -13.63
C PHE A 100 7.39 -4.12 -14.15
N LEU A 101 8.09 -3.05 -14.49
CA LEU A 101 7.47 -1.84 -15.03
C LEU A 101 6.81 -2.09 -16.38
N LYS A 102 7.47 -2.83 -17.28
CA LYS A 102 6.96 -3.15 -18.61
C LYS A 102 5.63 -3.89 -18.53
N GLU A 103 5.52 -4.85 -17.62
CA GLU A 103 4.29 -5.63 -17.43
C GLU A 103 3.15 -4.80 -16.82
N LEU A 104 3.44 -3.81 -15.99
CA LEU A 104 2.40 -2.97 -15.43
C LEU A 104 1.96 -1.85 -16.38
N ILE A 105 2.91 -1.23 -17.10
CA ILE A 105 2.60 -0.05 -17.93
C ILE A 105 1.76 -0.36 -19.17
N GLN A 106 1.69 -1.62 -19.62
CA GLN A 106 0.82 -2.04 -20.71
C GLN A 106 -0.67 -1.79 -20.42
N TYR A 107 -1.03 -1.62 -19.14
CA TYR A 107 -2.40 -1.36 -18.69
C TYR A 107 -2.67 0.13 -18.44
N ASP A 108 -2.11 1.01 -19.26
CA ASP A 108 -2.19 2.47 -19.08
C ASP A 108 -3.58 3.08 -19.29
N SER A 109 -4.58 2.29 -19.73
CA SER A 109 -5.99 2.70 -19.83
C SER A 109 -6.78 2.57 -18.52
N PHE A 110 -6.15 2.05 -17.45
CA PHE A 110 -6.76 1.91 -16.13
C PHE A 110 -6.37 3.07 -15.19
N ASP A 111 -7.10 3.24 -14.10
CA ASP A 111 -6.79 4.26 -13.08
C ASP A 111 -5.81 3.74 -12.02
N LEU A 112 -5.84 2.42 -11.77
CA LEU A 112 -4.94 1.72 -10.88
C LEU A 112 -4.56 0.38 -11.51
N VAL A 113 -3.26 0.11 -11.56
CA VAL A 113 -2.71 -1.18 -11.97
C VAL A 113 -2.07 -1.85 -10.76
N VAL A 114 -2.46 -3.07 -10.46
CA VAL A 114 -1.97 -3.81 -9.30
C VAL A 114 -1.24 -5.06 -9.77
N GLY A 115 0.06 -5.12 -9.54
CA GLY A 115 0.87 -6.32 -9.75
C GLY A 115 0.71 -7.33 -8.61
N GLY A 116 1.07 -8.56 -8.86
CA GLY A 116 1.27 -9.57 -7.83
C GLY A 116 2.65 -9.44 -7.19
N CYS A 117 2.83 -10.08 -6.03
CA CYS A 117 4.12 -10.18 -5.35
C CYS A 117 4.41 -11.60 -4.90
N GLU A 118 5.68 -11.89 -4.70
CA GLU A 118 6.16 -13.10 -4.04
C GLU A 118 7.02 -12.72 -2.84
N GLY A 119 6.71 -13.31 -1.69
CA GLY A 119 7.51 -13.17 -0.48
C GLY A 119 8.75 -14.05 -0.54
N VAL A 120 9.90 -13.47 -0.20
CA VAL A 120 11.20 -14.17 -0.19
C VAL A 120 11.78 -14.11 1.23
N GLY A 121 12.00 -15.26 1.85
CA GLY A 121 12.55 -15.36 3.21
C GLY A 121 11.97 -16.50 4.02
N CYS A 122 11.63 -16.25 5.28
CA CYS A 122 11.25 -17.30 6.24
C CYS A 122 9.87 -17.94 6.03
N MET A 123 9.02 -17.37 5.18
CA MET A 123 7.70 -17.91 4.81
C MET A 123 7.45 -17.73 3.32
N ILE A 124 6.59 -18.59 2.76
CA ILE A 124 6.13 -18.45 1.38
C ILE A 124 4.88 -17.56 1.44
N TYR A 125 4.95 -16.41 0.79
CA TYR A 125 3.81 -15.51 0.59
C TYR A 125 3.70 -15.17 -0.89
N SER A 126 2.54 -15.36 -1.48
CA SER A 126 2.34 -15.03 -2.89
C SER A 126 0.94 -14.48 -3.11
N THR A 127 0.85 -13.40 -3.88
CA THR A 127 -0.41 -12.87 -4.40
C THR A 127 -0.57 -13.13 -5.88
N LYS A 128 0.15 -14.15 -6.42
CA LYS A 128 0.05 -14.55 -7.82
C LYS A 128 -1.39 -14.92 -8.17
N ARG A 129 -1.83 -14.47 -9.33
CA ARG A 129 -3.15 -14.76 -9.92
C ARG A 129 -2.98 -15.61 -11.16
N ASN A 130 -4.00 -16.38 -11.50
CA ASN A 130 -4.01 -17.21 -12.72
C ASN A 130 -4.48 -16.44 -13.95
N GLU A 131 -5.10 -15.27 -13.72
CA GLU A 131 -5.66 -14.42 -14.78
C GLU A 131 -5.72 -12.97 -14.32
N ASN A 132 -5.80 -12.06 -15.29
CA ASN A 132 -6.06 -10.65 -15.04
C ASN A 132 -7.51 -10.44 -14.60
N LEU A 133 -7.69 -9.68 -13.50
CA LEU A 133 -9.03 -9.34 -13.00
C LEU A 133 -9.30 -7.85 -13.19
N ILE A 134 -10.39 -7.51 -13.89
CA ILE A 134 -10.80 -6.13 -14.11
C ILE A 134 -11.95 -5.78 -13.17
N ILE A 135 -11.76 -4.73 -12.38
CA ILE A 135 -12.79 -4.15 -11.52
C ILE A 135 -13.23 -2.84 -12.15
N ASP A 136 -14.47 -2.80 -12.63
CA ASP A 136 -15.10 -1.62 -13.19
C ASP A 136 -16.23 -1.15 -12.28
N PHE A 137 -16.05 0.00 -11.65
CA PHE A 137 -17.02 0.56 -10.70
C PHE A 137 -18.31 1.07 -11.38
N LYS A 138 -18.34 1.18 -12.71
CA LYS A 138 -19.57 1.41 -13.46
C LYS A 138 -20.49 0.18 -13.46
N HIS A 139 -19.91 -1.01 -13.25
CA HIS A 139 -20.62 -2.29 -13.20
C HIS A 139 -20.44 -2.99 -11.85
N PRO A 140 -20.96 -2.41 -10.74
CA PRO A 140 -20.63 -2.82 -9.38
C PRO A 140 -20.99 -4.26 -9.04
N ASN A 141 -22.07 -4.81 -9.63
CA ASN A 141 -22.49 -6.20 -9.36
C ASN A 141 -21.48 -7.21 -9.94
N LYS A 142 -20.96 -6.96 -11.15
CA LYS A 142 -19.95 -7.81 -11.78
C LYS A 142 -18.62 -7.73 -11.01
N ALA A 143 -18.23 -6.54 -10.61
CA ALA A 143 -17.04 -6.32 -9.81
C ALA A 143 -17.14 -7.00 -8.42
N ALA A 144 -18.32 -6.98 -7.79
CA ALA A 144 -18.57 -7.71 -6.54
C ALA A 144 -18.47 -9.23 -6.71
N GLN A 145 -18.94 -9.78 -7.84
CA GLN A 145 -18.79 -11.21 -8.14
C GLN A 145 -17.32 -11.63 -8.27
N ILE A 146 -16.51 -10.82 -8.96
CA ILE A 146 -15.07 -11.07 -9.14
C ILE A 146 -14.36 -11.09 -7.77
N LEU A 147 -14.64 -10.13 -6.90
CA LEU A 147 -14.06 -10.09 -5.56
C LEU A 147 -14.52 -11.25 -4.67
N ASN A 148 -15.74 -11.74 -4.86
CA ASN A 148 -16.26 -12.89 -4.10
C ASN A 148 -15.65 -14.21 -4.54
N ALA A 149 -15.40 -14.38 -5.84
CA ALA A 149 -14.86 -15.61 -6.41
C ALA A 149 -13.38 -15.83 -6.08
N ASN A 150 -12.62 -14.74 -5.77
CA ASN A 150 -11.16 -14.76 -5.61
C ASN A 150 -10.71 -14.22 -4.25
N ASN A 151 -11.31 -14.66 -3.17
CA ASN A 151 -11.39 -14.03 -1.86
C ASN A 151 -10.11 -13.43 -1.23
N GLU A 152 -9.05 -14.21 -0.98
CA GLU A 152 -7.94 -13.72 -0.12
C GLU A 152 -6.85 -12.95 -0.91
N ASN A 153 -6.43 -13.45 -2.05
CA ASN A 153 -5.37 -12.82 -2.85
C ASN A 153 -5.82 -11.52 -3.53
N THR A 154 -7.11 -11.36 -3.77
CA THR A 154 -7.66 -10.15 -4.39
C THR A 154 -7.75 -9.00 -3.40
N ILE A 155 -8.11 -9.30 -2.16
CA ILE A 155 -8.25 -8.30 -1.10
C ILE A 155 -6.89 -7.83 -0.57
N SER A 156 -5.92 -8.75 -0.42
CA SER A 156 -4.56 -8.41 -0.02
C SER A 156 -3.87 -7.43 -0.99
N ALA A 157 -4.33 -7.41 -2.25
CA ALA A 157 -3.88 -6.44 -3.25
C ALA A 157 -4.11 -4.98 -2.85
N PHE A 158 -5.02 -4.72 -1.90
CA PHE A 158 -5.36 -3.36 -1.44
C PHE A 158 -4.76 -2.99 -0.08
N TYR A 159 -3.88 -3.82 0.50
CA TYR A 159 -3.29 -3.50 1.82
C TYR A 159 -2.06 -2.60 1.75
N TYR A 160 -1.28 -2.67 0.67
CA TYR A 160 0.02 -2.04 0.56
C TYR A 160 0.05 -1.06 -0.61
N SER A 161 0.86 -0.02 -0.54
CA SER A 161 1.06 0.94 -1.63
C SER A 161 2.06 0.46 -2.68
N TRP A 162 2.99 -0.41 -2.33
CA TRP A 162 4.00 -0.95 -3.25
C TRP A 162 3.41 -1.93 -4.30
N GLY A 163 4.18 -2.19 -5.34
CA GLY A 163 3.80 -3.13 -6.41
C GLY A 163 2.65 -2.67 -7.29
N LYS A 164 2.42 -1.35 -7.40
CA LYS A 164 1.30 -0.74 -8.11
C LYS A 164 1.72 0.45 -8.94
N LEU A 165 0.92 0.75 -9.99
CA LEU A 165 0.95 2.03 -10.68
C LEU A 165 -0.32 2.82 -10.35
N PHE A 166 -0.11 4.00 -9.77
CA PHE A 166 -1.14 4.98 -9.45
C PHE A 166 -1.12 6.10 -10.49
N ARG A 167 -2.26 6.49 -11.03
CA ARG A 167 -2.32 7.63 -11.93
C ARG A 167 -2.07 8.93 -11.16
N ASN A 168 -0.99 9.63 -11.50
CA ASN A 168 -0.55 10.83 -10.78
C ASN A 168 -1.60 11.95 -10.83
N SER A 169 -2.35 12.08 -11.95
CA SER A 169 -3.41 13.07 -12.05
C SER A 169 -4.51 12.87 -11.00
N ILE A 170 -4.84 11.63 -10.61
CA ILE A 170 -5.81 11.36 -9.54
C ILE A 170 -5.24 11.82 -8.19
N ILE A 171 -3.96 11.56 -7.93
CA ILE A 171 -3.30 11.97 -6.68
C ILE A 171 -3.26 13.50 -6.59
N SER A 172 -2.78 14.16 -7.64
CA SER A 172 -2.56 15.61 -7.64
C SER A 172 -3.86 16.43 -7.64
N GLN A 173 -4.88 16.00 -8.41
CA GLN A 173 -6.17 16.71 -8.47
C GLN A 173 -6.97 16.62 -7.18
N ASN A 174 -6.76 15.58 -6.39
CA ASN A 174 -7.49 15.34 -5.14
C ASN A 174 -6.60 15.55 -3.90
N ASP A 175 -5.39 16.08 -4.07
CA ASP A 175 -4.41 16.33 -3.00
C ASP A 175 -4.21 15.12 -2.07
N LEU A 176 -4.12 13.93 -2.64
CA LEU A 176 -4.00 12.69 -1.87
C LEU A 176 -2.61 12.59 -1.24
N ARG A 177 -2.58 12.39 0.07
CA ARG A 177 -1.35 12.24 0.87
C ARG A 177 -1.48 11.10 1.85
N PHE A 178 -0.33 10.50 2.20
CA PHE A 178 -0.20 9.61 3.34
C PHE A 178 -0.38 10.43 4.63
N ASP A 179 -1.12 9.89 5.59
CA ASP A 179 -1.29 10.57 6.89
C ASP A 179 -0.05 10.33 7.76
N THR A 180 0.72 11.39 8.01
CA THR A 180 1.98 11.33 8.79
C THR A 180 1.77 11.02 10.27
N ARG A 181 0.54 11.12 10.76
CA ARG A 181 0.17 10.74 12.12
C ARG A 181 0.03 9.23 12.30
N MET A 182 -0.15 8.49 11.19
CA MET A 182 -0.27 7.04 11.20
C MET A 182 1.09 6.37 11.17
N LYS A 183 1.34 5.45 12.11
CA LYS A 183 2.55 4.63 12.18
C LYS A 183 2.37 3.24 11.55
N ILE A 184 1.11 2.82 11.38
CA ILE A 184 0.71 1.56 10.75
C ILE A 184 -0.54 1.80 9.92
N CYS A 185 -0.78 0.99 8.89
CA CYS A 185 -1.93 1.10 7.98
C CYS A 185 -2.03 2.42 7.20
N GLU A 186 -0.97 3.20 7.14
CA GLU A 186 -0.87 4.41 6.32
C GLU A 186 -1.13 4.09 4.84
N ASP A 187 -0.61 2.96 4.36
CA ASP A 187 -0.81 2.44 3.01
C ASP A 187 -2.29 2.17 2.72
N THR A 188 -2.94 1.49 3.64
CA THR A 188 -4.36 1.17 3.55
C THR A 188 -5.21 2.42 3.47
N CYS A 189 -4.94 3.42 4.33
CA CYS A 189 -5.66 4.70 4.31
C CYS A 189 -5.44 5.48 3.02
N PHE A 190 -4.21 5.52 2.52
CA PHE A 190 -3.89 6.15 1.24
C PHE A 190 -4.65 5.48 0.09
N LEU A 191 -4.61 4.14 0.02
CA LEU A 191 -5.35 3.37 -0.99
C LEU A 191 -6.85 3.61 -0.91
N MET A 192 -7.44 3.65 0.28
CA MET A 192 -8.87 3.91 0.45
C MET A 192 -9.25 5.28 -0.11
N LYS A 193 -8.48 6.34 0.22
CA LYS A 193 -8.68 7.69 -0.35
C LYS A 193 -8.55 7.67 -1.87
N TYR A 194 -7.57 6.97 -2.40
CA TYR A 194 -7.37 6.84 -3.86
C TYR A 194 -8.54 6.12 -4.55
N LEU A 195 -9.03 5.03 -3.96
CA LEU A 195 -10.11 4.20 -4.51
C LEU A 195 -11.46 4.94 -4.64
N ILE A 196 -11.67 6.04 -3.92
CA ILE A 196 -12.86 6.90 -4.09
C ILE A 196 -12.93 7.50 -5.50
N HIS A 197 -11.77 7.83 -6.07
CA HIS A 197 -11.66 8.58 -7.32
C HIS A 197 -11.46 7.72 -8.56
N VAL A 198 -11.25 6.41 -8.41
CA VAL A 198 -11.02 5.50 -9.53
C VAL A 198 -12.32 4.96 -10.11
N GLN A 199 -12.31 4.72 -11.41
CA GLN A 199 -13.41 4.07 -12.11
C GLN A 199 -13.06 2.64 -12.52
N LYS A 200 -11.80 2.37 -12.86
CA LYS A 200 -11.39 1.09 -13.43
C LYS A 200 -10.03 0.65 -12.92
N ILE A 201 -9.98 -0.55 -12.39
CA ILE A 201 -8.76 -1.15 -11.83
C ILE A 201 -8.48 -2.46 -12.56
N ILE A 202 -7.20 -2.76 -12.76
CA ILE A 202 -6.76 -4.09 -13.15
C ILE A 202 -5.85 -4.68 -12.07
N LEU A 203 -6.14 -5.93 -11.71
CA LEU A 203 -5.26 -6.78 -10.93
C LEU A 203 -4.57 -7.72 -11.90
N SER A 204 -3.29 -7.47 -12.20
CA SER A 204 -2.50 -8.26 -13.13
C SER A 204 -2.19 -9.65 -12.55
N ASP A 205 -2.10 -10.66 -13.40
CA ASP A 205 -1.60 -12.00 -13.09
C ASP A 205 -0.06 -12.03 -12.95
N SER A 206 0.63 -10.97 -13.37
CA SER A 206 2.07 -10.80 -13.23
C SER A 206 2.49 -10.67 -11.76
N SER A 207 3.48 -11.46 -11.33
CA SER A 207 4.02 -11.49 -9.95
C SER A 207 5.52 -11.21 -9.97
N LEU A 208 5.88 -9.94 -10.18
CA LEU A 208 7.27 -9.50 -10.41
C LEU A 208 7.82 -8.60 -9.29
N TYR A 209 7.05 -8.35 -8.24
CA TYR A 209 7.51 -7.69 -7.03
C TYR A 209 8.02 -8.74 -6.02
N ARG A 210 9.21 -8.55 -5.48
CA ARG A 210 9.85 -9.45 -4.51
C ARG A 210 9.84 -8.79 -3.14
N TYR A 211 8.93 -9.25 -2.28
CA TYR A 211 8.77 -8.77 -0.92
C TYR A 211 9.68 -9.52 0.03
N ARG A 212 10.60 -8.82 0.70
CA ARG A 212 11.54 -9.42 1.66
C ARG A 212 10.90 -9.65 3.01
N LEU A 213 10.74 -10.92 3.37
CA LEU A 213 10.23 -11.34 4.67
C LEU A 213 11.38 -11.36 5.69
N LEU A 214 11.58 -10.23 6.36
CA LEU A 214 12.56 -10.11 7.44
C LEU A 214 11.97 -10.67 8.73
N SER A 215 12.72 -11.54 9.43
CA SER A 215 12.39 -11.99 10.78
C SER A 215 12.75 -10.89 11.79
N VAL A 216 12.05 -9.77 11.76
CA VAL A 216 12.25 -8.68 12.72
C VAL A 216 11.25 -8.85 13.87
N PRO A 217 11.70 -9.03 15.11
CA PRO A 217 10.79 -9.02 16.26
C PRO A 217 10.14 -7.64 16.37
N ASN A 218 8.82 -7.60 16.34
CA ASN A 218 7.94 -6.46 16.62
C ASN A 218 8.55 -5.06 16.36
N LYS A 219 8.55 -4.62 15.11
CA LYS A 219 9.08 -3.31 14.69
C LYS A 219 8.34 -2.12 15.36
N TYR A 220 7.17 -2.37 15.94
CA TYR A 220 6.36 -1.34 16.60
C TYR A 220 5.82 -1.85 17.94
N VAL A 221 6.21 -1.18 19.04
CA VAL A 221 5.50 -1.29 20.32
C VAL A 221 4.31 -0.34 20.23
N ILE A 222 3.12 -0.88 20.07
CA ILE A 222 1.89 -0.09 20.04
C ILE A 222 1.29 -0.18 21.44
N ASP A 223 1.35 0.91 22.19
CA ASP A 223 0.63 1.06 23.45
C ASP A 223 -0.86 1.38 23.19
N SER A 224 -1.66 1.36 24.26
CA SER A 224 -3.10 1.61 24.17
C SER A 224 -3.46 3.01 23.67
N ASP A 225 -2.57 3.98 23.82
CA ASP A 225 -2.79 5.36 23.41
C ASP A 225 -2.51 5.53 21.89
N CYS A 226 -1.45 4.92 21.41
CA CYS A 226 -1.12 4.81 20.00
C CYS A 226 -2.26 4.09 19.26
N TYR A 227 -2.79 3.00 19.82
CA TYR A 227 -3.94 2.26 19.29
C TYR A 227 -5.17 3.16 19.13
N ARG A 228 -5.56 3.89 20.19
CA ARG A 228 -6.74 4.76 20.16
C ARG A 228 -6.61 5.85 19.07
N LYS A 229 -5.46 6.51 19.02
CA LYS A 229 -5.16 7.52 17.98
C LYS A 229 -5.27 6.95 16.56
N HIS A 230 -4.84 5.72 16.33
CA HIS A 230 -4.95 5.07 15.02
C HIS A 230 -6.42 4.72 14.70
N MET A 231 -7.20 4.29 15.68
CA MET A 231 -8.64 4.06 15.49
C MET A 231 -9.37 5.35 15.14
N ASP A 232 -9.12 6.43 15.86
CA ASP A 232 -9.72 7.73 15.59
C ASP A 232 -9.37 8.24 14.18
N LEU A 233 -8.12 8.07 13.75
CA LEU A 233 -7.67 8.44 12.40
C LEU A 233 -8.29 7.55 11.32
N PHE A 234 -8.42 6.26 11.61
CA PHE A 234 -9.08 5.34 10.71
C PHE A 234 -10.57 5.70 10.58
N ASP A 235 -11.26 6.00 11.69
CA ASP A 235 -12.64 6.46 11.70
C ASP A 235 -12.82 7.78 10.94
N TYR A 236 -11.88 8.70 11.08
CA TYR A 236 -11.87 9.92 10.29
C TYR A 236 -11.78 9.61 8.78
N CYS A 237 -10.84 8.77 8.36
CA CYS A 237 -10.74 8.32 6.96
C CYS A 237 -12.03 7.65 6.49
N LEU A 238 -12.70 6.90 7.38
CA LEU A 238 -13.98 6.28 7.13
C LEU A 238 -15.10 7.29 6.91
N SER A 239 -15.20 8.27 7.78
CA SER A 239 -16.26 9.29 7.69
C SER A 239 -16.11 10.15 6.43
N GLU A 240 -14.88 10.47 6.02
CA GLU A 240 -14.62 11.13 4.72
C GLU A 240 -15.09 10.25 3.55
N PHE A 241 -14.82 8.96 3.62
CA PHE A 241 -15.25 8.02 2.62
C PHE A 241 -16.78 7.87 2.58
N GLU A 242 -17.45 7.80 3.73
CA GLU A 242 -18.90 7.72 3.84
C GLU A 242 -19.61 9.00 3.39
N SER A 243 -19.10 10.17 3.74
CA SER A 243 -19.68 11.47 3.36
C SER A 243 -19.69 11.67 1.84
N PHE A 244 -18.70 11.14 1.14
CA PHE A 244 -18.60 11.24 -0.32
C PHE A 244 -19.57 10.30 -1.06
N SER A 245 -20.10 9.26 -0.42
CA SER A 245 -20.65 8.13 -1.17
C SER A 245 -21.81 7.35 -0.56
N LEU A 246 -22.50 7.81 0.46
CA LEU A 246 -23.60 7.04 1.07
C LEU A 246 -24.66 6.50 0.07
N ARG A 247 -24.84 7.13 -1.08
CA ARG A 247 -25.71 6.67 -2.17
C ARG A 247 -25.00 5.89 -3.29
N LYS A 248 -23.66 5.94 -3.36
CA LYS A 248 -22.84 5.31 -4.43
C LYS A 248 -21.92 4.19 -3.93
N MET A 249 -21.88 3.95 -2.61
CA MET A 249 -21.11 2.83 -2.08
C MET A 249 -21.80 1.52 -2.40
N THR A 250 -21.38 0.95 -3.51
CA THR A 250 -21.76 -0.39 -3.91
C THR A 250 -21.32 -1.40 -2.85
N ILE A 251 -22.01 -2.54 -2.78
CA ILE A 251 -21.64 -3.73 -2.00
C ILE A 251 -20.13 -4.03 -2.09
N LEU A 252 -19.53 -3.76 -3.24
CA LEU A 252 -18.11 -3.91 -3.51
C LEU A 252 -17.21 -3.05 -2.61
N ARG A 253 -17.47 -1.75 -2.50
CA ARG A 253 -16.67 -0.87 -1.66
C ARG A 253 -16.81 -1.24 -0.20
N LYS A 254 -18.02 -1.61 0.24
CA LYS A 254 -18.26 -2.12 1.59
C LYS A 254 -17.42 -3.36 1.88
N LYS A 255 -17.26 -4.29 0.92
CA LYS A 255 -16.48 -5.52 1.12
C LYS A 255 -14.97 -5.26 1.18
N ILE A 256 -14.44 -4.45 0.27
CA ILE A 256 -13.02 -4.02 0.34
C ILE A 256 -12.76 -3.39 1.71
N TYR A 257 -13.67 -2.53 2.12
CA TYR A 257 -13.64 -1.82 3.37
C TYR A 257 -13.65 -2.74 4.60
N THR A 258 -14.60 -3.67 4.66
CA THR A 258 -14.68 -4.67 5.75
C THR A 258 -13.40 -5.49 5.82
N ALA A 259 -12.85 -5.87 4.69
CA ALA A 259 -11.62 -6.64 4.65
C ALA A 259 -10.40 -5.82 5.13
N LEU A 260 -10.32 -4.55 4.78
CA LEU A 260 -9.28 -3.64 5.28
C LEU A 260 -9.40 -3.43 6.79
N LEU A 261 -10.62 -3.31 7.29
CA LEU A 261 -10.90 -3.24 8.73
C LEU A 261 -10.49 -4.54 9.44
N LEU A 262 -10.82 -5.69 8.88
CA LEU A 262 -10.44 -6.99 9.45
C LEU A 262 -8.92 -7.18 9.47
N GLN A 263 -8.21 -6.74 8.43
CA GLN A 263 -6.74 -6.76 8.40
C GLN A 263 -6.14 -5.82 9.45
N PHE A 264 -6.69 -4.63 9.58
CA PHE A 264 -6.31 -3.68 10.63
C PHE A 264 -6.49 -4.32 12.03
N LEU A 265 -7.65 -4.91 12.29
CA LEU A 265 -7.94 -5.63 13.53
C LEU A 265 -7.03 -6.85 13.74
N ALA A 266 -6.64 -7.56 12.68
CA ALA A 266 -5.70 -8.69 12.75
C ALA A 266 -4.27 -8.21 13.10
N ASN A 267 -3.84 -7.09 12.56
CA ASN A 267 -2.55 -6.48 12.91
C ASN A 267 -2.53 -6.02 14.37
N LEU A 268 -3.66 -5.55 14.90
CA LEU A 268 -3.81 -5.19 16.31
C LEU A 268 -3.80 -6.41 17.25
N LYS A 269 -4.20 -7.61 16.80
CA LYS A 269 -4.12 -8.86 17.59
C LYS A 269 -2.70 -9.22 18.03
N ARG A 270 -1.69 -8.80 17.28
CA ARG A 270 -0.29 -9.01 17.64
C ARG A 270 0.15 -8.21 18.88
N ILE A 271 -0.72 -7.31 19.39
CA ILE A 271 -0.39 -6.32 20.43
C ILE A 271 -0.81 -6.70 21.85
N ASN A 272 -1.18 -7.91 22.15
CA ASN A 272 -1.51 -8.41 23.50
C ASN A 272 -2.96 -8.29 24.01
N SER A 273 -3.42 -9.44 24.43
CA SER A 273 -4.66 -9.82 25.15
C SER A 273 -6.01 -9.53 24.46
N TYR A 274 -6.60 -10.61 23.98
CA TYR A 274 -7.95 -10.74 23.42
C TYR A 274 -9.06 -10.13 24.30
N SER A 275 -8.93 -10.14 25.64
CA SER A 275 -9.95 -9.60 26.54
C SER A 275 -10.07 -8.07 26.46
N ARG A 276 -8.97 -7.37 26.32
CA ARG A 276 -8.94 -5.91 26.20
C ARG A 276 -9.44 -5.45 24.83
N PHE A 277 -9.07 -6.16 23.80
CA PHE A 277 -9.55 -5.97 22.43
C PHE A 277 -11.09 -6.08 22.34
N LYS A 278 -11.69 -7.08 22.99
CA LYS A 278 -13.14 -7.27 23.00
C LYS A 278 -13.88 -6.13 23.71
N GLN A 279 -13.34 -5.63 24.82
CA GLN A 279 -13.92 -4.51 25.56
C GLN A 279 -13.87 -3.20 24.77
N GLU A 280 -12.82 -2.95 24.01
CA GLU A 280 -12.66 -1.72 23.22
C GLU A 280 -13.53 -1.72 21.95
N ILE A 281 -13.71 -2.88 21.28
CA ILE A 281 -14.64 -3.00 20.16
C ILE A 281 -16.10 -2.77 20.60
N TYR A 282 -16.50 -3.26 21.80
CA TYR A 282 -17.85 -3.02 22.32
C TYR A 282 -18.08 -1.57 22.78
N ALA A 283 -17.01 -0.81 23.05
CA ALA A 283 -17.12 0.60 23.41
C ALA A 283 -17.32 1.51 22.17
N PHE A 284 -17.00 1.02 20.98
CA PHE A 284 -17.26 1.72 19.71
C PHE A 284 -18.66 1.40 19.22
N ASN A 285 -19.53 2.38 19.27
CA ASN A 285 -20.97 2.30 18.92
C ASN A 285 -21.16 2.31 17.38
N TYR A 286 -20.60 1.31 16.68
CA TYR A 286 -20.86 1.11 15.25
C TYR A 286 -22.22 0.46 15.02
N GLY A 287 -22.94 0.94 14.00
CA GLY A 287 -24.26 0.48 13.66
C GLY A 287 -24.34 -1.05 13.57
N PHE A 288 -25.39 -1.61 14.17
CA PHE A 288 -25.65 -3.01 14.53
C PHE A 288 -25.26 -4.07 13.46
N THR A 289 -25.25 -3.72 12.19
CA THR A 289 -24.96 -4.65 11.07
C THR A 289 -23.48 -5.06 10.97
N TYR A 290 -22.56 -4.17 11.33
CA TYR A 290 -21.12 -4.44 11.27
C TYR A 290 -20.62 -5.26 12.45
N ILE A 291 -21.23 -5.09 13.62
CA ILE A 291 -20.88 -5.86 14.83
C ILE A 291 -21.16 -7.35 14.62
N LEU A 292 -22.25 -7.69 13.93
CA LEU A 292 -22.62 -9.08 13.66
C LEU A 292 -21.62 -9.78 12.70
N GLU A 293 -21.16 -9.10 11.65
CA GLU A 293 -20.15 -9.65 10.73
C GLU A 293 -18.79 -9.80 11.42
N ILE A 294 -18.40 -8.86 12.26
CA ILE A 294 -17.19 -8.94 13.08
C ILE A 294 -17.29 -10.08 14.09
N GLU A 295 -18.42 -10.30 14.75
CA GLU A 295 -18.64 -11.42 15.67
C GLU A 295 -18.58 -12.79 14.98
N ILE A 296 -19.12 -12.90 13.76
CA ILE A 296 -19.08 -14.13 12.96
C ILE A 296 -17.62 -14.46 12.62
N GLU A 297 -16.83 -13.48 12.17
CA GLU A 297 -15.44 -13.71 11.81
C GLU A 297 -14.54 -13.92 13.04
N LEU A 298 -14.80 -13.26 14.16
CA LEU A 298 -14.12 -13.53 15.43
C LEU A 298 -14.40 -14.95 15.95
N ASN A 299 -15.60 -15.46 15.76
CA ASN A 299 -15.96 -16.82 16.14
C ASN A 299 -15.32 -17.87 15.22
N ARG A 300 -15.17 -17.58 13.92
CA ARG A 300 -14.44 -18.40 12.95
C ARG A 300 -12.95 -18.48 13.31
N ILE A 301 -12.34 -17.39 13.68
CA ILE A 301 -10.94 -17.36 14.12
C ILE A 301 -10.74 -18.14 15.44
N LYS A 302 -11.72 -18.11 16.36
CA LYS A 302 -11.68 -18.92 17.60
C LYS A 302 -11.73 -20.42 17.36
N SER A 303 -12.41 -20.86 16.31
CA SER A 303 -12.50 -22.28 15.96
C SER A 303 -11.23 -22.81 15.26
N CYS A 304 -10.30 -21.92 14.88
CA CYS A 304 -9.01 -22.26 14.26
C CYS A 304 -7.81 -22.14 15.21
N LEU A 305 -8.04 -21.74 16.47
CA LEU A 305 -7.06 -21.71 17.57
C LEU A 305 -7.35 -22.82 18.58
#